data_db749e9f23b5f6fec46b589ff7e0666b
#
_entry.id   db749e9f23b5f6fec46b589ff7e0666b
#
_cell.length_a   1.000
_cell.length_b   1.000
_cell.length_c   1.000
_cell.angle_alpha   90.00
_cell.angle_beta   90.00
_cell.angle_gamma   90.00
#
_symmetry.space_group_name_H-M   'P 1'
#
loop_
_entity.id
_entity.type
_entity.pdbx_description
1 polymer ?
#
loop_
_entity_poly.entity_id
_entity_poly.type
_entity_poly.pdbx_seq_one_letter_code
_entity_poly.pdbx_strand_id
1 'polypeptide(L)'
;DANKALDVIGKSKQVFQVGTQRRSTPSYMRAKEYLDSGKFGDIIMAEMNWNVNQPGRWRRPNVVPLMKQEDTDWKRFLINRDPKLPFNPRHHLEFRLFWPFSSGIPDQWMVHQIDTVHWFTGIPHPRSVVANGGLYLWKDGRTNWDTMTAVFDYHNPKTDKAFQVLYASRQTNATVSTNPEGLIKEVYYSNGG
;
A
#
# COMPACT_ATOMS: atom_id res chain seq x y z
N ASP A 1 11.79 6.86 9.46
CA ASP A 1 10.98 8.08 9.66
C ASP A 1 9.60 7.75 10.23
N ALA A 2 8.88 6.73 9.73
CA ALA A 2 7.58 6.35 10.26
C ALA A 2 7.62 6.00 11.75
N ASN A 3 8.62 5.23 12.20
CA ASN A 3 8.78 4.88 13.63
C ASN A 3 9.06 6.13 14.47
N LYS A 4 9.88 7.06 13.98
CA LYS A 4 10.11 8.34 14.69
C LYS A 4 8.82 9.16 14.79
N ALA A 5 8.02 9.20 13.74
CA ALA A 5 6.72 9.86 13.78
C ALA A 5 5.78 9.19 14.79
N LEU A 6 5.73 7.86 14.81
CA LEU A 6 4.94 7.09 15.76
C LEU A 6 5.34 7.38 17.21
N ASP A 7 6.65 7.44 17.51
CA ASP A 7 7.17 7.75 18.83
C ASP A 7 6.75 9.17 19.30
N VAL A 8 6.78 10.14 18.39
CA VAL A 8 6.36 11.52 18.70
C VAL A 8 4.85 11.60 18.88
N ILE A 9 4.08 10.93 18.00
CA ILE A 9 2.62 10.90 18.09
C ILE A 9 2.18 10.24 19.38
N GLY A 10 2.78 9.11 19.76
CA GLY A 10 2.45 8.39 20.99
C GLY A 10 2.69 9.18 22.28
N LYS A 11 3.58 10.18 22.24
CA LYS A 11 3.86 11.11 23.36
C LYS A 11 3.03 12.40 23.30
N SER A 12 2.35 12.63 22.18
CA SER A 12 1.54 13.83 21.97
C SER A 12 0.15 13.69 22.59
N LYS A 13 -0.41 14.82 23.03
CA LYS A 13 -1.83 14.91 23.44
C LYS A 13 -2.74 15.29 22.27
N GLN A 14 -2.20 15.47 21.07
CA GLN A 14 -2.96 15.83 19.88
C GLN A 14 -3.66 14.60 19.30
N VAL A 15 -4.77 14.84 18.62
CA VAL A 15 -5.50 13.79 17.88
C VAL A 15 -4.86 13.62 16.51
N PHE A 16 -4.45 12.38 16.21
CA PHE A 16 -3.92 12.00 14.90
C PHE A 16 -4.82 10.93 14.29
N GLN A 17 -5.17 11.12 13.03
CA GLN A 17 -5.94 10.15 12.26
C GLN A 17 -5.20 9.80 10.98
N VAL A 18 -4.89 8.51 10.81
CA VAL A 18 -4.39 7.98 9.55
C VAL A 18 -5.55 7.69 8.61
N GLY A 19 -5.43 8.08 7.34
CA GLY A 19 -6.52 7.98 6.36
C GLY A 19 -6.76 6.57 5.82
N THR A 20 -6.83 5.55 6.66
CA THR A 20 -7.15 4.17 6.30
C THR A 20 -8.67 3.98 6.21
N GLN A 21 -9.26 4.54 5.16
CA GLN A 21 -10.71 4.75 5.01
C GLN A 21 -11.55 3.46 5.03
N ARG A 22 -10.98 2.30 4.73
CA ARG A 22 -11.70 1.01 4.74
C ARG A 22 -12.25 0.66 6.12
N ARG A 23 -11.56 1.05 7.18
CA ARG A 23 -12.02 0.87 8.57
C ARG A 23 -13.35 1.57 8.87
N SER A 24 -13.73 2.58 8.07
CA SER A 24 -15.01 3.30 8.20
C SER A 24 -16.05 2.86 7.16
N THR A 25 -15.76 1.83 6.36
CA THR A 25 -16.69 1.34 5.33
C THR A 25 -17.64 0.32 5.95
N PRO A 26 -18.97 0.46 5.84
CA PRO A 26 -19.94 -0.41 6.50
C PRO A 26 -19.79 -1.91 6.22
N SER A 27 -19.39 -2.28 4.98
CA SER A 27 -19.16 -3.69 4.63
C SER A 27 -17.96 -4.28 5.38
N TYR A 28 -16.86 -3.51 5.49
CA TYR A 28 -15.68 -3.94 6.24
C TYR A 28 -15.94 -3.98 7.75
N MET A 29 -16.73 -3.06 8.28
CA MET A 29 -17.14 -3.09 9.69
C MET A 29 -17.95 -4.35 10.00
N ARG A 30 -18.92 -4.70 9.16
CA ARG A 30 -19.68 -5.96 9.31
C ARG A 30 -18.81 -7.21 9.18
N ALA A 31 -17.84 -7.19 8.25
CA ALA A 31 -16.87 -8.28 8.14
C ALA A 31 -16.05 -8.43 9.43
N LYS A 32 -15.59 -7.32 10.01
CA LYS A 32 -14.87 -7.33 11.30
C LYS A 32 -15.72 -7.90 12.43
N GLU A 33 -16.99 -7.48 12.55
CA GLU A 33 -17.94 -8.02 13.53
C GLU A 33 -18.13 -9.54 13.37
N TYR A 34 -18.24 -10.02 12.13
CA TYR A 34 -18.35 -11.45 11.84
C TYR A 34 -17.10 -12.23 12.24
N LEU A 35 -15.91 -11.69 11.94
CA LEU A 35 -14.64 -12.28 12.37
C LEU A 35 -14.52 -12.33 13.90
N ASP A 36 -14.88 -11.23 14.59
CA ASP A 36 -14.82 -11.14 16.05
C ASP A 36 -15.82 -12.07 16.75
N SER A 37 -16.91 -12.45 16.07
CA SER A 37 -17.86 -13.44 16.58
C SER A 37 -17.30 -14.86 16.66
N GLY A 38 -16.15 -15.13 16.06
CA GLY A 38 -15.50 -16.44 15.97
C GLY A 38 -16.17 -17.41 14.98
N LYS A 39 -17.29 -17.03 14.36
CA LYS A 39 -18.03 -17.91 13.43
C LYS A 39 -17.27 -18.20 12.13
N PHE A 40 -16.39 -17.29 11.76
CA PHE A 40 -15.54 -17.45 10.57
C PHE A 40 -14.43 -18.51 10.78
N GLY A 41 -14.08 -18.79 12.02
CA GLY A 41 -12.93 -19.62 12.35
C GLY A 41 -11.61 -18.88 12.22
N ASP A 42 -10.51 -19.63 12.11
CA ASP A 42 -9.17 -19.08 12.01
C ASP A 42 -8.83 -18.76 10.56
N ILE A 43 -8.36 -17.56 10.32
CA ILE A 43 -7.82 -17.17 9.00
C ILE A 43 -6.57 -18.01 8.73
N ILE A 44 -6.52 -18.65 7.59
CA ILE A 44 -5.38 -19.44 7.10
C ILE A 44 -4.67 -18.77 5.93
N MET A 45 -5.41 -18.00 5.13
CA MET A 45 -4.86 -17.25 4.01
C MET A 45 -5.73 -16.02 3.69
N ALA A 46 -5.10 -14.96 3.21
CA ALA A 46 -5.78 -13.86 2.53
C ALA A 46 -5.15 -13.62 1.16
N GLU A 47 -5.98 -13.50 0.13
CA GLU A 47 -5.56 -13.10 -1.22
C GLU A 47 -6.03 -11.70 -1.53
N MET A 48 -5.10 -10.87 -1.99
CA MET A 48 -5.33 -9.46 -2.26
C MET A 48 -4.84 -9.08 -3.64
N ASN A 49 -5.70 -8.41 -4.39
CA ASN A 49 -5.35 -7.91 -5.72
C ASN A 49 -5.68 -6.42 -5.83
N TRP A 50 -4.76 -5.67 -6.44
CA TRP A 50 -5.03 -4.32 -6.89
C TRP A 50 -4.55 -4.16 -8.32
N ASN A 51 -5.43 -4.50 -9.26
CA ASN A 51 -5.11 -4.50 -10.68
C ASN A 51 -5.82 -3.33 -11.37
N VAL A 52 -5.05 -2.44 -11.94
CA VAL A 52 -5.55 -1.27 -12.65
C VAL A 52 -4.75 -1.05 -13.93
N ASN A 53 -5.39 -0.60 -15.00
CA ASN A 53 -4.70 -0.18 -16.21
C ASN A 53 -4.82 1.35 -16.35
N GLN A 54 -3.90 2.06 -15.74
CA GLN A 54 -3.93 3.51 -15.68
C GLN A 54 -2.53 4.09 -15.99
N PRO A 55 -2.04 4.00 -17.23
CA PRO A 55 -0.68 4.45 -17.59
C PRO A 55 -0.43 5.93 -17.30
N GLY A 56 -1.45 6.76 -17.46
CA GLY A 56 -1.39 8.20 -17.17
C GLY A 56 -1.55 8.58 -15.69
N ARG A 57 -1.82 7.60 -14.82
CA ARG A 57 -2.01 7.91 -13.40
C ARG A 57 -0.75 8.50 -12.78
N TRP A 58 -0.95 9.54 -12.01
CA TRP A 58 0.12 10.32 -11.38
C TRP A 58 1.00 11.11 -12.35
N ARG A 59 0.79 11.02 -13.67
CA ARG A 59 1.45 11.87 -14.65
C ARG A 59 0.83 13.26 -14.69
N ARG A 60 1.68 14.26 -14.91
CA ARG A 60 1.28 15.67 -15.02
C ARG A 60 1.98 16.32 -16.23
N PRO A 61 1.84 15.73 -17.44
CA PRO A 61 2.62 16.15 -18.62
C PRO A 61 2.40 17.60 -19.00
N ASN A 62 1.21 18.13 -18.74
CA ASN A 62 0.86 19.52 -19.09
C ASN A 62 1.39 20.56 -18.06
N VAL A 63 1.73 20.13 -16.85
CA VAL A 63 2.18 21.02 -15.75
C VAL A 63 3.69 20.93 -15.56
N VAL A 64 4.27 19.75 -15.72
CA VAL A 64 5.70 19.50 -15.54
C VAL A 64 6.58 20.52 -16.32
N PRO A 65 6.33 20.80 -17.62
CA PRO A 65 7.16 21.77 -18.36
C PRO A 65 7.04 23.22 -17.88
N LEU A 66 5.97 23.55 -17.16
CA LEU A 66 5.70 24.90 -16.69
C LEU A 66 6.30 25.19 -15.32
N MET A 67 6.59 24.15 -14.54
CA MET A 67 7.06 24.28 -13.17
C MET A 67 8.54 24.65 -13.13
N LYS A 68 8.84 25.72 -12.40
CA LYS A 68 10.19 26.17 -12.14
C LYS A 68 10.60 25.88 -10.68
N GLN A 69 11.90 25.97 -10.39
CA GLN A 69 12.40 25.73 -9.03
C GLN A 69 11.87 26.77 -8.03
N GLU A 70 11.70 28.02 -8.46
CA GLU A 70 11.16 29.10 -7.64
C GLU A 70 9.70 28.91 -7.22
N ASP A 71 8.96 28.03 -7.89
CA ASP A 71 7.56 27.73 -7.57
C ASP A 71 7.40 26.80 -6.35
N THR A 72 8.51 26.30 -5.78
CA THR A 72 8.47 25.35 -4.67
C THR A 72 9.65 25.54 -3.71
N ASP A 73 9.43 25.22 -2.44
CA ASP A 73 10.50 25.00 -1.48
C ASP A 73 11.08 23.58 -1.66
N TRP A 74 11.93 23.43 -2.68
CA TRP A 74 12.54 22.16 -3.03
C TRP A 74 13.32 21.56 -1.85
N LYS A 75 14.07 22.37 -1.11
CA LYS A 75 14.85 21.93 0.03
C LYS A 75 13.95 21.33 1.11
N ARG A 76 12.82 21.95 1.41
CA ARG A 76 11.85 21.45 2.38
C ARG A 76 11.14 20.20 1.87
N PHE A 77 10.83 20.13 0.56
CA PHE A 77 10.22 18.93 -0.04
C PHE A 77 11.12 17.69 0.07
N LEU A 78 12.44 17.86 0.01
CA LEU A 78 13.37 16.74 0.17
C LEU A 78 13.31 16.11 1.56
N ILE A 79 12.96 16.87 2.60
CA ILE A 79 12.85 16.42 4.01
C ILE A 79 14.16 15.72 4.45
N ASN A 80 14.16 14.37 4.47
CA ASN A 80 15.29 13.54 4.91
C ASN A 80 16.05 12.90 3.74
N ARG A 81 15.77 13.29 2.52
CA ARG A 81 16.46 12.79 1.33
C ARG A 81 17.77 13.53 1.15
N ASP A 82 18.61 13.03 0.26
CA ASP A 82 19.86 13.70 -0.06
C ASP A 82 19.60 15.18 -0.44
N PRO A 83 20.12 16.15 0.34
CA PRO A 83 19.90 17.57 0.09
C PRO A 83 20.58 18.06 -1.19
N LYS A 84 21.45 17.25 -1.80
CA LYS A 84 22.14 17.56 -3.06
C LYS A 84 21.34 17.13 -4.30
N LEU A 85 20.21 16.44 -4.13
CA LEU A 85 19.36 16.08 -5.25
C LEU A 85 18.94 17.35 -6.04
N PRO A 86 19.25 17.41 -7.34
CA PRO A 86 18.88 18.57 -8.15
C PRO A 86 17.37 18.68 -8.26
N PHE A 87 16.89 19.90 -8.43
CA PHE A 87 15.49 20.13 -8.71
C PHE A 87 15.06 19.39 -9.98
N ASN A 88 13.95 18.68 -9.87
CA ASN A 88 13.31 18.03 -10.99
C ASN A 88 11.79 18.16 -10.84
N PRO A 89 11.10 18.82 -11.77
CA PRO A 89 9.66 19.05 -11.67
C PRO A 89 8.85 17.73 -11.65
N ARG A 90 9.33 16.68 -12.31
CA ARG A 90 8.69 15.37 -12.23
C ARG A 90 8.80 14.76 -10.84
N HIS A 91 9.95 14.87 -10.19
CA HIS A 91 10.14 14.38 -8.83
C HIS A 91 9.21 15.08 -7.83
N HIS A 92 8.83 16.33 -8.09
CA HIS A 92 7.88 17.07 -7.27
C HIS A 92 6.41 16.75 -7.62
N LEU A 93 6.04 16.92 -8.89
CA LEU A 93 4.65 16.80 -9.35
C LEU A 93 4.18 15.35 -9.55
N GLU A 94 5.10 14.47 -9.89
CA GLU A 94 4.86 13.05 -10.19
C GLU A 94 5.59 12.14 -9.17
N PHE A 95 5.82 12.58 -7.94
CA PHE A 95 6.67 11.94 -6.93
C PHE A 95 6.35 10.46 -6.69
N ARG A 96 5.09 10.05 -6.86
CA ARG A 96 4.66 8.67 -6.71
C ARG A 96 5.28 7.70 -7.72
N LEU A 97 5.84 8.22 -8.79
CA LEU A 97 6.48 7.43 -9.83
C LEU A 97 7.96 7.18 -9.55
N PHE A 98 8.53 7.83 -8.54
CA PHE A 98 9.97 7.85 -8.34
C PHE A 98 10.39 7.40 -6.95
N TRP A 99 11.29 6.42 -6.91
CA TRP A 99 12.13 6.19 -5.76
C TRP A 99 13.21 7.30 -5.69
N PRO A 100 13.52 7.92 -4.56
CA PRO A 100 13.12 7.60 -3.19
C PRO A 100 11.94 8.41 -2.64
N PHE A 101 11.10 9.02 -3.48
CA PHE A 101 9.97 9.86 -3.05
C PHE A 101 8.74 9.06 -2.65
N SER A 102 8.60 7.85 -3.19
CA SER A 102 7.52 6.91 -2.94
C SER A 102 8.05 5.49 -3.11
N SER A 103 7.51 4.52 -2.38
CA SER A 103 7.77 3.10 -2.61
C SER A 103 6.88 2.49 -3.71
N GLY A 104 6.10 3.32 -4.40
CA GLY A 104 5.26 2.88 -5.51
C GLY A 104 4.05 2.06 -5.05
N ILE A 105 3.86 0.86 -5.59
CA ILE A 105 2.72 -0.01 -5.29
C ILE A 105 2.51 -0.23 -3.79
N PRO A 106 3.54 -0.49 -2.96
CA PRO A 106 3.36 -0.70 -1.54
C PRO A 106 2.67 0.45 -0.79
N ASP A 107 3.10 1.68 -1.01
CA ASP A 107 2.56 2.83 -0.27
C ASP A 107 1.31 3.45 -0.90
N GLN A 108 1.03 3.14 -2.16
CA GLN A 108 -0.10 3.73 -2.89
C GLN A 108 -1.34 2.84 -2.88
N TRP A 109 -1.16 1.51 -2.92
CA TRP A 109 -2.24 0.55 -3.10
C TRP A 109 -2.28 -0.51 -2.00
N MET A 110 -1.16 -1.19 -1.78
CA MET A 110 -1.10 -2.29 -0.83
C MET A 110 -1.46 -1.84 0.58
N VAL A 111 -1.09 -0.62 0.97
CA VAL A 111 -1.39 -0.04 2.29
C VAL A 111 -2.88 -0.11 2.62
N HIS A 112 -3.77 0.07 1.65
CA HIS A 112 -5.22 0.01 1.87
C HIS A 112 -5.71 -1.41 2.22
N GLN A 113 -5.05 -2.42 1.68
CA GLN A 113 -5.45 -3.82 1.87
C GLN A 113 -4.73 -4.46 3.05
N ILE A 114 -3.43 -4.23 3.20
CA ILE A 114 -2.68 -4.76 4.32
C ILE A 114 -3.16 -4.18 5.67
N ASP A 115 -3.68 -2.95 5.67
CA ASP A 115 -4.30 -2.35 6.84
C ASP A 115 -5.54 -3.11 7.32
N THR A 116 -6.33 -3.68 6.39
CA THR A 116 -7.48 -4.52 6.77
C THR A 116 -7.03 -5.83 7.40
N VAL A 117 -5.92 -6.43 6.95
CA VAL A 117 -5.34 -7.61 7.62
C VAL A 117 -4.97 -7.29 9.06
N HIS A 118 -4.25 -6.20 9.27
CA HIS A 118 -3.83 -5.78 10.62
C HIS A 118 -5.05 -5.50 11.53
N TRP A 119 -6.08 -4.87 10.97
CA TRP A 119 -7.30 -4.58 11.71
C TRP A 119 -8.10 -5.83 12.05
N PHE A 120 -8.28 -6.73 11.07
CA PHE A 120 -9.07 -7.95 11.25
C PHE A 120 -8.40 -8.95 12.20
N THR A 121 -7.09 -9.06 12.14
CA THR A 121 -6.34 -10.05 12.92
C THR A 121 -5.78 -9.51 14.24
N GLY A 122 -5.64 -8.18 14.36
CA GLY A 122 -4.95 -7.54 15.48
C GLY A 122 -3.43 -7.75 15.48
N ILE A 123 -2.85 -8.33 14.40
CA ILE A 123 -1.42 -8.59 14.27
C ILE A 123 -0.77 -7.46 13.45
N PRO A 124 0.08 -6.61 14.04
CA PRO A 124 0.56 -5.40 13.38
C PRO A 124 1.70 -5.61 12.37
N HIS A 125 2.38 -6.76 12.43
CA HIS A 125 3.56 -7.02 11.60
C HIS A 125 3.61 -8.48 11.13
N PRO A 126 4.04 -8.74 9.88
CA PRO A 126 4.37 -10.09 9.44
C PRO A 126 5.68 -10.56 10.08
N ARG A 127 5.85 -11.87 10.22
CA ARG A 127 7.11 -12.51 10.61
C ARG A 127 8.15 -12.44 9.50
N SER A 128 7.72 -12.60 8.25
CA SER A 128 8.56 -12.49 7.06
C SER A 128 7.79 -12.02 5.85
N VAL A 129 8.51 -11.47 4.88
CA VAL A 129 7.98 -11.04 3.58
C VAL A 129 8.93 -11.46 2.48
N VAL A 130 8.38 -12.04 1.41
CA VAL A 130 9.09 -12.27 0.15
C VAL A 130 8.35 -11.52 -0.94
N ALA A 131 9.06 -10.73 -1.73
CA ALA A 131 8.45 -9.94 -2.79
C ALA A 131 9.32 -9.94 -4.04
N ASN A 132 8.68 -9.87 -5.18
CA ASN A 132 9.30 -9.65 -6.48
C ASN A 132 8.42 -8.75 -7.34
N GLY A 133 9.04 -8.04 -8.26
CA GLY A 133 8.35 -7.16 -9.18
C GLY A 133 9.31 -6.45 -10.12
N GLY A 134 8.77 -5.53 -10.89
CA GLY A 134 9.60 -4.79 -11.83
C GLY A 134 8.82 -3.75 -12.63
N LEU A 135 9.58 -3.07 -13.47
CA LEU A 135 9.09 -2.14 -14.45
C LEU A 135 9.08 -2.85 -15.82
N TYR A 136 7.95 -3.48 -16.14
CA TYR A 136 7.85 -4.34 -17.31
C TYR A 136 7.32 -3.61 -18.55
N LEU A 137 6.36 -2.73 -18.36
CA LEU A 137 5.68 -2.08 -19.48
C LEU A 137 5.88 -0.55 -19.52
N TRP A 138 5.65 0.15 -18.42
CA TRP A 138 5.59 1.62 -18.43
C TRP A 138 6.96 2.29 -18.31
N LYS A 139 7.78 2.15 -19.32
CA LYS A 139 9.14 2.72 -19.39
C LYS A 139 9.13 4.20 -19.77
N ASP A 140 8.37 5.01 -19.03
CA ASP A 140 8.22 6.46 -19.25
C ASP A 140 9.19 7.32 -18.43
N GLY A 141 10.26 6.68 -17.93
CA GLY A 141 11.27 7.31 -17.08
C GLY A 141 10.95 7.24 -15.59
N ARG A 142 9.85 6.55 -15.18
CA ARG A 142 9.60 6.21 -13.77
C ARG A 142 10.63 5.22 -13.26
N THR A 143 10.82 5.19 -11.95
CA THR A 143 11.68 4.19 -11.28
C THR A 143 10.88 3.20 -10.43
N ASN A 144 9.66 3.57 -10.03
CA ASN A 144 8.78 2.66 -9.29
C ASN A 144 8.14 1.61 -10.21
N TRP A 145 7.97 0.43 -9.67
CA TRP A 145 7.46 -0.74 -10.38
C TRP A 145 6.01 -0.55 -10.85
N ASP A 146 5.68 -1.17 -11.96
CA ASP A 146 4.32 -1.27 -12.49
C ASP A 146 3.64 -2.61 -12.19
N THR A 147 4.40 -3.60 -11.73
CA THR A 147 3.91 -4.93 -11.38
C THR A 147 4.70 -5.48 -10.20
N MET A 148 3.99 -6.05 -9.22
CA MET A 148 4.62 -6.76 -8.10
C MET A 148 3.74 -7.86 -7.53
N THR A 149 4.39 -8.83 -6.89
CA THR A 149 3.76 -9.83 -6.05
C THR A 149 4.53 -9.91 -4.73
N ALA A 150 3.82 -10.06 -3.63
CA ALA A 150 4.40 -10.24 -2.32
C ALA A 150 3.64 -11.33 -1.54
N VAL A 151 4.38 -12.12 -0.78
CA VAL A 151 3.84 -13.10 0.17
C VAL A 151 4.31 -12.71 1.56
N PHE A 152 3.37 -12.51 2.45
CA PHE A 152 3.60 -12.19 3.85
C PHE A 152 3.27 -13.42 4.69
N ASP A 153 4.14 -13.76 5.62
CA ASP A 153 3.92 -14.80 6.60
C ASP A 153 3.66 -14.15 7.97
N TYR A 154 2.47 -14.38 8.49
CA TYR A 154 2.03 -13.84 9.78
C TYR A 154 1.99 -14.94 10.83
N HIS A 155 2.38 -14.61 12.04
CA HIS A 155 2.31 -15.48 13.19
C HIS A 155 1.85 -14.68 14.41
N ASN A 156 0.85 -15.20 15.11
CA ASN A 156 0.39 -14.63 16.36
C ASN A 156 1.06 -15.38 17.53
N PRO A 157 2.04 -14.79 18.22
CA PRO A 157 2.76 -15.49 19.29
C PRO A 157 1.92 -15.80 20.54
N LYS A 158 0.74 -15.14 20.67
CA LYS A 158 -0.16 -15.39 21.81
C LYS A 158 -1.04 -16.63 21.61
N THR A 159 -1.37 -16.98 20.37
CA THR A 159 -2.28 -18.07 20.04
C THR A 159 -1.62 -19.18 19.24
N ASP A 160 -0.36 -18.99 18.86
CA ASP A 160 0.42 -19.86 17.96
C ASP A 160 -0.23 -20.12 16.59
N LYS A 161 -1.13 -19.21 16.17
CA LYS A 161 -1.80 -19.28 14.87
C LYS A 161 -1.01 -18.54 13.83
N ALA A 162 -0.90 -19.13 12.64
CA ALA A 162 -0.19 -18.55 11.51
C ALA A 162 -1.07 -18.52 10.25
N PHE A 163 -0.82 -17.57 9.37
CA PHE A 163 -1.51 -17.48 8.08
C PHE A 163 -0.64 -16.73 7.07
N GLN A 164 -0.96 -16.89 5.79
CA GLN A 164 -0.31 -16.17 4.71
C GLN A 164 -1.20 -15.07 4.14
N VAL A 165 -0.55 -14.00 3.65
CA VAL A 165 -1.19 -13.01 2.78
C VAL A 165 -0.46 -12.99 1.45
N LEU A 166 -1.18 -13.27 0.37
CA LEU A 166 -0.72 -13.07 -0.99
C LEU A 166 -1.22 -11.72 -1.50
N TYR A 167 -0.31 -10.86 -1.91
CA TYR A 167 -0.63 -9.61 -2.57
C TYR A 167 -0.10 -9.59 -3.99
N ALA A 168 -0.96 -9.22 -4.95
CA ALA A 168 -0.55 -9.04 -6.34
C ALA A 168 -1.11 -7.72 -6.89
N SER A 169 -0.28 -6.98 -7.61
CA SER A 169 -0.69 -5.75 -8.27
C SER A 169 -0.08 -5.64 -9.66
N ARG A 170 -0.93 -5.32 -10.62
CA ARG A 170 -0.56 -5.01 -11.99
C ARG A 170 -1.20 -3.69 -12.37
N GLN A 171 -0.39 -2.69 -12.65
CA GLN A 171 -0.87 -1.39 -13.15
C GLN A 171 -1.00 -1.36 -14.68
N THR A 172 -0.62 -2.45 -15.32
CA THR A 172 -0.58 -2.61 -16.78
C THR A 172 -1.76 -3.39 -17.33
N ASN A 173 -2.49 -4.10 -16.47
CA ASN A 173 -3.64 -4.90 -16.85
C ASN A 173 -4.64 -5.00 -15.71
N ALA A 174 -5.86 -4.58 -15.95
CA ALA A 174 -6.94 -4.58 -14.96
C ALA A 174 -7.64 -5.95 -14.81
N THR A 175 -7.37 -6.92 -15.66
CA THR A 175 -8.05 -8.23 -15.62
C THR A 175 -7.67 -9.01 -14.37
N VAL A 176 -8.64 -9.62 -13.71
CA VAL A 176 -8.44 -10.53 -12.58
C VAL A 176 -8.44 -11.97 -13.10
N SER A 177 -7.41 -12.74 -12.78
CA SER A 177 -7.21 -14.08 -13.35
C SER A 177 -8.26 -15.10 -12.89
N THR A 178 -8.88 -14.90 -11.74
CA THR A 178 -9.76 -15.91 -11.12
C THR A 178 -11.20 -15.44 -10.91
N ASN A 179 -11.48 -14.15 -11.09
CA ASN A 179 -12.83 -13.60 -10.97
C ASN A 179 -12.95 -12.31 -11.79
N PRO A 180 -13.82 -12.29 -12.82
CA PRO A 180 -13.99 -11.12 -13.67
C PRO A 180 -14.67 -9.91 -12.99
N GLU A 181 -15.21 -10.05 -11.78
CA GLU A 181 -16.05 -9.02 -11.15
C GLU A 181 -15.28 -7.95 -10.36
N GLY A 182 -13.96 -8.02 -10.21
CA GLY A 182 -13.26 -7.05 -9.38
C GLY A 182 -11.81 -6.76 -9.79
N LEU A 183 -11.55 -5.48 -10.06
CA LEU A 183 -10.18 -4.97 -10.26
C LEU A 183 -9.39 -4.94 -8.95
N ILE A 184 -10.12 -4.78 -7.83
CA ILE A 184 -9.59 -4.70 -6.47
C ILE A 184 -10.36 -5.72 -5.64
N LYS A 185 -9.67 -6.73 -5.13
CA LYS A 185 -10.29 -7.84 -4.42
C LYS A 185 -9.52 -8.19 -3.16
N GLU A 186 -10.26 -8.57 -2.12
CA GLU A 186 -9.74 -9.18 -0.91
C GLU A 186 -10.59 -10.43 -0.63
N VAL A 187 -9.94 -11.56 -0.47
CA VAL A 187 -10.57 -12.82 -0.11
C VAL A 187 -9.84 -13.38 1.11
N TYR A 188 -10.59 -13.73 2.12
CA TYR A 188 -10.08 -14.36 3.32
C TYR A 188 -10.58 -15.81 3.36
N TYR A 189 -9.68 -16.72 3.61
CA TYR A 189 -9.95 -18.14 3.76
C TYR A 189 -9.76 -18.55 5.21
N SER A 190 -10.66 -19.41 5.70
CA SER A 190 -10.62 -19.90 7.08
C SER A 190 -10.80 -21.39 7.15
N ASN A 191 -10.59 -21.96 8.35
CA ASN A 191 -10.92 -23.36 8.63
C ASN A 191 -12.41 -23.58 8.98
N GLY A 192 -13.21 -22.53 9.06
CA GLY A 192 -14.65 -22.59 9.30
C GLY A 192 -15.52 -22.51 8.04
N GLY A 193 -14.91 -22.40 6.85
CA GLY A 193 -15.61 -22.34 5.55
C GLY A 193 -15.41 -21.09 4.76
#